data_d91de5b7256335732ccdca08b3b587ef
#
_entry.id   d91de5b7256335732ccdca08b3b587ef
#
_cell.length_a   1.000
_cell.length_b   1.000
_cell.length_c   1.000
_cell.angle_alpha   90.00
_cell.angle_beta   90.00
_cell.angle_gamma   90.00
#
_symmetry.space_group_name_H-M   'P 1'
#
loop_
_entity.id
_entity.type
_entity.pdbx_description
1 polymer ?
#
loop_
_entity_poly.entity_id
_entity_poly.type
_entity_poly.pdbx_seq_one_letter_code
_entity_poly.pdbx_strand_id
1 'polypeptide(L)'
;MRILLTTIFCLGLWALHAQPNLQKAGKQSFVYGDVEAVKEKPIRVWFYSPTDRPDTLPIVIMLHGAERNASAYMDSWIPVANLYQYVIVAPEFSKEDYAGGARYNQGNVYSEKMDKFLPKEQWTFSVIEPLFDYVRQETQNIYPWFYLSGHSAGAQFVHRFLYFVPNNRAHRVMMANAGWYTLPELKTDFPFGLDRSVVSETDLKTVFSKEVFLVLGESDTDTTSANFQKGPEYNKQGLNRYERGQNYFRACTRAAADLKTPFRWKLISMPGVAHSNAETAKAAGALFKMNLR
;
A
#
# COMPACT_ATOMS: atom_id res chain seq x y z
N MET A 1 -37.60 -29.88 -48.17
CA MET A 1 -36.23 -29.37 -47.99
C MET A 1 -36.07 -28.93 -46.54
N ARG A 2 -35.55 -29.80 -45.68
CA ARG A 2 -35.37 -29.54 -44.22
C ARG A 2 -33.97 -29.00 -44.02
N ILE A 3 -33.86 -27.75 -43.53
CA ILE A 3 -32.60 -27.10 -43.18
C ILE A 3 -32.26 -27.52 -41.73
N LEU A 4 -31.20 -28.31 -41.55
CA LEU A 4 -30.63 -28.59 -40.27
C LEU A 4 -29.79 -27.36 -39.83
N LEU A 5 -30.21 -26.69 -38.78
CA LEU A 5 -29.38 -25.70 -38.07
C LEU A 5 -28.46 -26.45 -37.11
N THR A 6 -27.18 -26.49 -37.43
CA THR A 6 -26.14 -27.01 -36.55
C THR A 6 -25.70 -25.88 -35.59
N THR A 7 -26.13 -25.97 -34.35
CA THR A 7 -25.68 -25.05 -33.30
C THR A 7 -24.27 -25.46 -32.84
N ILE A 8 -23.25 -24.66 -33.21
CA ILE A 8 -21.88 -24.85 -32.72
C ILE A 8 -21.82 -24.29 -31.29
N PHE A 9 -21.71 -25.17 -30.32
CA PHE A 9 -21.47 -24.83 -28.95
C PHE A 9 -19.95 -24.55 -28.82
N CYS A 10 -19.54 -23.30 -28.81
CA CYS A 10 -18.17 -22.90 -28.42
C CYS A 10 -18.00 -23.12 -26.92
N LEU A 11 -17.51 -24.28 -26.53
CA LEU A 11 -16.98 -24.53 -25.19
C LEU A 11 -15.70 -23.69 -25.04
N GLY A 12 -15.82 -22.53 -24.39
CA GLY A 12 -14.67 -21.80 -23.95
C GLY A 12 -13.85 -22.66 -22.99
N LEU A 13 -12.67 -23.08 -23.37
CA LEU A 13 -11.67 -23.68 -22.51
C LEU A 13 -11.25 -22.62 -21.48
N TRP A 14 -11.93 -22.56 -20.35
CA TRP A 14 -11.40 -21.92 -19.15
C TRP A 14 -10.24 -22.79 -18.71
N ALA A 15 -9.01 -22.33 -18.94
CA ALA A 15 -7.85 -22.95 -18.33
C ALA A 15 -8.08 -22.96 -16.82
N LEU A 16 -8.33 -24.13 -16.25
CA LEU A 16 -8.31 -24.37 -14.81
C LEU A 16 -6.89 -24.08 -14.33
N HIS A 17 -6.59 -22.81 -14.03
CA HIS A 17 -5.42 -22.52 -13.23
C HIS A 17 -5.69 -23.13 -11.87
N ALA A 18 -4.90 -24.14 -11.50
CA ALA A 18 -4.95 -24.69 -10.16
C ALA A 18 -4.90 -23.54 -9.15
N GLN A 19 -5.86 -23.46 -8.25
CA GLN A 19 -5.85 -22.46 -7.18
C GLN A 19 -4.54 -22.57 -6.42
N PRO A 20 -3.84 -21.46 -6.16
CA PRO A 20 -2.59 -21.51 -5.43
C PRO A 20 -2.80 -22.11 -4.05
N ASN A 21 -1.91 -22.97 -3.63
CA ASN A 21 -1.96 -23.53 -2.27
C ASN A 21 -1.15 -22.60 -1.34
N LEU A 22 -1.82 -21.63 -0.73
CA LEU A 22 -1.18 -20.66 0.16
C LEU A 22 -0.65 -21.29 1.48
N GLN A 23 -0.91 -22.58 1.71
CA GLN A 23 -0.30 -23.33 2.81
C GLN A 23 1.14 -23.80 2.50
N LYS A 24 1.61 -23.63 1.25
CA LYS A 24 2.94 -24.07 0.82
C LYS A 24 3.94 -22.92 0.80
N ALA A 25 5.19 -23.25 1.17
CA ALA A 25 6.32 -22.37 1.04
C ALA A 25 6.59 -21.97 -0.41
N GLY A 26 7.24 -20.82 -0.58
CA GLY A 26 7.67 -20.30 -1.86
C GLY A 26 6.83 -19.15 -2.40
N LYS A 27 7.25 -18.64 -3.55
CA LYS A 27 6.60 -17.54 -4.26
C LYS A 27 5.47 -18.06 -5.14
N GLN A 28 4.29 -17.53 -4.95
CA GLN A 28 3.08 -17.90 -5.67
C GLN A 28 2.33 -16.62 -6.10
N SER A 29 1.30 -16.76 -6.92
CA SER A 29 0.38 -15.67 -7.20
C SER A 29 -1.03 -16.20 -7.43
N PHE A 30 -2.03 -15.37 -7.14
CA PHE A 30 -3.43 -15.63 -7.42
C PHE A 30 -4.11 -14.36 -7.94
N VAL A 31 -5.32 -14.52 -8.48
CA VAL A 31 -6.16 -13.41 -8.91
C VAL A 31 -7.19 -13.15 -7.82
N TYR A 32 -7.35 -11.88 -7.43
CA TYR A 32 -8.30 -11.45 -6.41
C TYR A 32 -9.29 -10.43 -6.98
N GLY A 33 -10.59 -10.73 -6.86
CA GLY A 33 -11.68 -9.93 -7.39
C GLY A 33 -12.92 -9.90 -6.49
N ASP A 34 -12.80 -10.31 -5.23
CA ASP A 34 -13.93 -10.57 -4.34
C ASP A 34 -14.59 -9.31 -3.75
N VAL A 35 -14.03 -8.14 -4.03
CA VAL A 35 -14.58 -6.85 -3.56
C VAL A 35 -14.87 -5.91 -4.72
N GLU A 36 -15.85 -5.03 -4.55
CA GLU A 36 -16.35 -4.12 -5.59
C GLU A 36 -15.25 -3.30 -6.26
N ALA A 37 -14.26 -2.84 -5.49
CA ALA A 37 -13.14 -2.03 -5.99
C ALA A 37 -12.30 -2.71 -7.08
N VAL A 38 -12.29 -4.04 -7.13
CA VAL A 38 -11.47 -4.83 -8.06
C VAL A 38 -12.28 -5.89 -8.81
N LYS A 39 -13.61 -5.90 -8.67
CA LYS A 39 -14.49 -6.91 -9.26
C LYS A 39 -14.44 -6.89 -10.79
N GLU A 40 -14.55 -5.72 -11.39
CA GLU A 40 -14.51 -5.55 -12.85
C GLU A 40 -13.09 -5.69 -13.44
N LYS A 41 -12.08 -5.43 -12.59
CA LYS A 41 -10.65 -5.49 -12.93
C LYS A 41 -9.90 -6.19 -11.80
N PRO A 42 -10.00 -7.53 -11.74
CA PRO A 42 -9.33 -8.30 -10.70
C PRO A 42 -7.82 -8.07 -10.70
N ILE A 43 -7.25 -7.99 -9.50
CA ILE A 43 -5.81 -7.77 -9.33
C ILE A 43 -5.07 -9.09 -9.16
N ARG A 44 -3.82 -9.13 -9.64
CA ARG A 44 -2.89 -10.18 -9.27
C ARG A 44 -2.36 -9.88 -7.86
N VAL A 45 -2.30 -10.91 -7.04
CA VAL A 45 -1.68 -10.83 -5.72
C VAL A 45 -0.52 -11.81 -5.68
N TRP A 46 0.67 -11.28 -5.40
CA TRP A 46 1.85 -12.08 -5.14
C TRP A 46 1.89 -12.48 -3.67
N PHE A 47 2.21 -13.72 -3.42
CA PHE A 47 2.29 -14.32 -2.10
C PHE A 47 3.65 -15.01 -1.93
N TYR A 48 4.24 -14.88 -0.75
CA TYR A 48 5.43 -15.63 -0.37
C TYR A 48 5.35 -16.08 1.08
N SER A 49 5.61 -17.36 1.32
CA SER A 49 5.84 -17.90 2.66
C SER A 49 7.23 -18.57 2.72
N PRO A 50 8.04 -18.32 3.76
CA PRO A 50 9.32 -19.00 3.92
C PRO A 50 9.19 -20.49 4.32
N THR A 51 8.02 -20.91 4.78
CA THR A 51 7.76 -22.28 5.28
C THR A 51 6.37 -22.78 4.89
N ASP A 52 6.12 -24.09 5.05
CA ASP A 52 4.80 -24.71 4.91
C ASP A 52 3.90 -24.47 6.15
N ARG A 53 4.23 -23.51 7.01
CA ARG A 53 3.48 -23.13 8.21
C ARG A 53 3.19 -21.62 8.23
N PRO A 54 2.51 -21.08 7.19
CA PRO A 54 2.15 -19.66 7.11
C PRO A 54 1.18 -19.24 8.22
N ASP A 55 0.47 -20.17 8.81
CA ASP A 55 -0.50 -20.02 9.90
C ASP A 55 0.09 -19.32 11.14
N THR A 56 1.38 -19.53 11.42
CA THR A 56 2.08 -19.02 12.60
C THR A 56 2.98 -17.81 12.33
N LEU A 57 2.99 -17.30 11.11
CA LEU A 57 3.87 -16.19 10.71
C LEU A 57 3.09 -14.89 10.54
N PRO A 58 3.58 -13.74 11.06
CA PRO A 58 2.92 -12.47 10.80
C PRO A 58 2.87 -12.14 9.31
N ILE A 59 1.74 -11.61 8.86
CA ILE A 59 1.53 -11.19 7.48
C ILE A 59 1.99 -9.75 7.29
N VAL A 60 2.76 -9.50 6.24
CA VAL A 60 3.13 -8.16 5.76
C VAL A 60 2.43 -7.92 4.42
N ILE A 61 1.58 -6.91 4.35
CA ILE A 61 1.04 -6.41 3.09
C ILE A 61 1.98 -5.33 2.56
N MET A 62 2.50 -5.51 1.34
CA MET A 62 3.52 -4.64 0.75
C MET A 62 3.01 -4.01 -0.55
N LEU A 63 3.01 -2.67 -0.61
CA LEU A 63 2.57 -1.86 -1.75
C LEU A 63 3.75 -1.44 -2.62
N HIS A 64 3.67 -1.76 -3.92
CA HIS A 64 4.71 -1.50 -4.91
C HIS A 64 4.82 -0.02 -5.32
N GLY A 65 5.90 0.32 -6.03
CA GLY A 65 6.15 1.67 -6.57
C GLY A 65 5.35 2.00 -7.85
N ALA A 66 5.71 3.12 -8.48
CA ALA A 66 5.04 3.64 -9.67
C ALA A 66 5.16 2.72 -10.90
N GLU A 67 6.20 1.89 -10.95
CA GLU A 67 6.38 0.93 -12.05
C GLU A 67 5.40 -0.24 -12.00
N ARG A 68 4.63 -0.39 -10.94
CA ARG A 68 3.60 -1.43 -10.74
C ARG A 68 4.13 -2.85 -10.81
N ASN A 69 5.40 -3.04 -10.48
CA ASN A 69 6.15 -4.29 -10.57
C ASN A 69 6.16 -5.04 -9.21
N ALA A 70 4.99 -5.41 -8.70
CA ALA A 70 4.85 -6.06 -7.40
C ALA A 70 5.70 -7.34 -7.28
N SER A 71 5.85 -8.10 -8.36
CA SER A 71 6.71 -9.29 -8.39
C SER A 71 8.18 -8.99 -8.07
N ALA A 72 8.75 -7.94 -8.67
CA ALA A 72 10.14 -7.54 -8.40
C ALA A 72 10.30 -6.97 -6.97
N TYR A 73 9.28 -6.28 -6.47
CA TYR A 73 9.24 -5.86 -5.07
C TYR A 73 9.23 -7.08 -4.14
N MET A 74 8.41 -8.10 -4.45
CA MET A 74 8.39 -9.38 -3.71
C MET A 74 9.80 -10.00 -3.66
N ASP A 75 10.54 -10.01 -4.77
CA ASP A 75 11.90 -10.58 -4.82
C ASP A 75 12.85 -9.87 -3.86
N SER A 76 12.70 -8.55 -3.66
CA SER A 76 13.46 -7.79 -2.66
C SER A 76 13.03 -8.13 -1.21
N TRP A 77 11.79 -8.59 -1.01
CA TRP A 77 11.28 -8.94 0.31
C TRP A 77 11.53 -10.41 0.70
N ILE A 78 11.81 -11.32 -0.24
CA ILE A 78 12.09 -12.74 0.05
C ILE A 78 13.23 -12.92 1.07
N PRO A 79 14.40 -12.26 0.97
CA PRO A 79 15.44 -12.36 1.99
C PRO A 79 14.98 -11.87 3.38
N VAL A 80 14.16 -10.83 3.41
CA VAL A 80 13.59 -10.26 4.64
C VAL A 80 12.59 -11.24 5.28
N ALA A 81 11.72 -11.82 4.44
CA ALA A 81 10.74 -12.83 4.87
C ALA A 81 11.42 -14.06 5.49
N ASN A 82 12.50 -14.53 4.86
CA ASN A 82 13.27 -15.66 5.38
C ASN A 82 13.94 -15.33 6.71
N LEU A 83 14.56 -14.16 6.83
CA LEU A 83 15.28 -13.73 8.03
C LEU A 83 14.35 -13.51 9.22
N TYR A 84 13.24 -12.83 9.01
CA TYR A 84 12.33 -12.40 10.07
C TYR A 84 11.10 -13.30 10.24
N GLN A 85 10.94 -14.30 9.37
CA GLN A 85 9.80 -15.22 9.34
C GLN A 85 8.48 -14.48 9.16
N TYR A 86 8.29 -13.88 7.98
CA TYR A 86 7.06 -13.19 7.56
C TYR A 86 6.43 -13.86 6.34
N VAL A 87 5.12 -13.88 6.29
CA VAL A 87 4.37 -14.04 5.06
C VAL A 87 4.28 -12.69 4.36
N ILE A 88 4.60 -12.62 3.07
CA ILE A 88 4.50 -11.38 2.29
C ILE A 88 3.34 -11.49 1.30
N VAL A 89 2.50 -10.46 1.27
CA VAL A 89 1.37 -10.30 0.35
C VAL A 89 1.54 -9.00 -0.40
N ALA A 90 1.61 -9.06 -1.73
CA ALA A 90 1.83 -7.90 -2.58
C ALA A 90 0.72 -7.78 -3.65
N PRO A 91 -0.35 -7.02 -3.38
CA PRO A 91 -1.37 -6.73 -4.40
C PRO A 91 -0.77 -5.88 -5.51
N GLU A 92 -1.03 -6.26 -6.77
CA GLU A 92 -0.53 -5.58 -7.96
C GLU A 92 -1.65 -4.82 -8.66
N PHE A 93 -1.64 -3.51 -8.50
CA PHE A 93 -2.52 -2.61 -9.24
C PHE A 93 -1.83 -2.25 -10.57
N SER A 94 -2.13 -2.95 -11.65
CA SER A 94 -1.48 -2.79 -12.95
C SER A 94 -1.56 -1.37 -13.51
N LYS A 95 -0.63 -0.98 -14.40
CA LYS A 95 -0.72 0.32 -15.10
C LYS A 95 -1.90 0.37 -16.06
N GLU A 96 -2.26 -0.78 -16.61
CA GLU A 96 -3.33 -0.93 -17.58
C GLU A 96 -4.70 -0.70 -16.94
N ASP A 97 -5.01 -1.40 -15.87
CA ASP A 97 -6.32 -1.36 -15.23
C ASP A 97 -6.48 -0.21 -14.23
N TYR A 98 -5.39 0.15 -13.56
CA TYR A 98 -5.35 1.18 -12.50
C TYR A 98 -4.47 2.35 -12.91
N ALA A 99 -4.76 2.93 -14.07
CA ALA A 99 -3.97 3.99 -14.66
C ALA A 99 -3.81 5.21 -13.75
N GLY A 100 -2.62 5.81 -13.78
CA GLY A 100 -2.31 7.04 -13.06
C GLY A 100 -2.27 6.91 -11.53
N GLY A 101 -2.04 8.04 -10.86
CA GLY A 101 -2.03 8.09 -9.39
C GLY A 101 -3.41 8.00 -8.79
N ALA A 102 -4.43 8.58 -9.45
CA ALA A 102 -5.79 8.65 -8.93
C ALA A 102 -6.36 7.26 -8.60
N ARG A 103 -6.19 6.30 -9.52
CA ARG A 103 -6.72 4.93 -9.38
C ARG A 103 -5.84 4.00 -8.54
N TYR A 104 -4.65 4.42 -8.16
CA TYR A 104 -3.77 3.62 -7.29
C TYR A 104 -3.47 4.34 -5.97
N ASN A 105 -2.41 5.15 -5.97
CA ASN A 105 -1.84 5.70 -4.74
C ASN A 105 -2.62 6.87 -4.13
N GLN A 106 -3.66 7.36 -4.83
CA GLN A 106 -4.67 8.26 -4.29
C GLN A 106 -5.98 7.53 -3.92
N GLY A 107 -6.01 6.20 -4.05
CA GLY A 107 -7.07 5.35 -3.50
C GLY A 107 -8.35 5.27 -4.31
N ASN A 108 -8.41 5.87 -5.51
CA ASN A 108 -9.65 5.97 -6.30
C ASN A 108 -10.83 6.58 -5.49
N VAL A 109 -10.51 7.54 -4.61
CA VAL A 109 -11.53 8.13 -3.72
C VAL A 109 -12.39 9.19 -4.40
N TYR A 110 -11.90 9.78 -5.50
CA TYR A 110 -12.61 10.76 -6.30
C TYR A 110 -12.87 10.25 -7.72
N SER A 111 -13.91 10.81 -8.34
CA SER A 111 -14.13 10.70 -9.79
C SER A 111 -12.92 11.22 -10.58
N GLU A 112 -12.81 10.85 -11.85
CA GLU A 112 -11.73 11.32 -12.73
C GLU A 112 -11.65 12.84 -12.83
N LYS A 113 -12.79 13.51 -12.72
CA LYS A 113 -12.90 14.99 -12.76
C LYS A 113 -12.60 15.64 -11.40
N MET A 114 -12.34 14.86 -10.36
CA MET A 114 -12.14 15.34 -8.99
C MET A 114 -13.31 16.19 -8.45
N ASP A 115 -14.52 15.99 -8.95
CA ASP A 115 -15.72 16.78 -8.62
C ASP A 115 -16.62 16.11 -7.58
N LYS A 116 -16.49 14.81 -7.38
CA LYS A 116 -17.27 14.05 -6.39
C LYS A 116 -16.49 12.87 -5.80
N PHE A 117 -16.82 12.54 -4.56
CA PHE A 117 -16.38 11.30 -3.93
C PHE A 117 -17.04 10.09 -4.59
N LEU A 118 -16.27 9.04 -4.77
CA LEU A 118 -16.79 7.72 -5.12
C LEU A 118 -17.23 6.99 -3.84
N PRO A 119 -18.21 6.06 -3.95
CA PRO A 119 -18.55 5.17 -2.86
C PRO A 119 -17.33 4.42 -2.32
N LYS A 120 -17.27 4.24 -1.00
CA LYS A 120 -16.13 3.63 -0.32
C LYS A 120 -15.79 2.23 -0.86
N GLU A 121 -16.79 1.50 -1.29
CA GLU A 121 -16.66 0.16 -1.87
C GLU A 121 -15.86 0.15 -3.18
N GLN A 122 -15.78 1.30 -3.88
CA GLN A 122 -15.01 1.47 -5.13
C GLN A 122 -13.57 1.94 -4.90
N TRP A 123 -13.21 2.27 -3.65
CA TRP A 123 -11.85 2.73 -3.37
C TRP A 123 -10.86 1.59 -3.44
N THR A 124 -9.71 1.80 -4.07
CA THR A 124 -8.61 0.83 -4.03
C THR A 124 -8.07 0.62 -2.61
N PHE A 125 -8.26 1.59 -1.71
CA PHE A 125 -7.99 1.41 -0.29
C PHE A 125 -8.84 0.33 0.36
N SER A 126 -10.08 0.14 -0.10
CA SER A 126 -11.02 -0.85 0.44
C SER A 126 -10.66 -2.29 0.10
N VAL A 127 -9.60 -2.51 -0.69
CA VAL A 127 -9.08 -3.85 -1.02
C VAL A 127 -8.29 -4.46 0.14
N ILE A 128 -7.59 -3.64 0.91
CA ILE A 128 -6.53 -4.12 1.84
C ILE A 128 -7.09 -5.02 2.95
N GLU A 129 -8.15 -4.57 3.62
CA GLU A 129 -8.74 -5.32 4.74
C GLU A 129 -9.36 -6.66 4.31
N PRO A 130 -10.22 -6.71 3.25
CA PRO A 130 -10.76 -7.97 2.77
C PRO A 130 -9.71 -8.91 2.18
N LEU A 131 -8.67 -8.38 1.52
CA LEU A 131 -7.55 -9.19 1.04
C LEU A 131 -6.79 -9.83 2.21
N PHE A 132 -6.61 -9.11 3.32
CA PHE A 132 -6.05 -9.69 4.54
C PHE A 132 -6.93 -10.83 5.08
N ASP A 133 -8.25 -10.66 5.13
CA ASP A 133 -9.17 -11.70 5.58
C ASP A 133 -9.10 -12.94 4.67
N TYR A 134 -9.07 -12.74 3.36
CA TYR A 134 -8.90 -13.82 2.39
C TYR A 134 -7.61 -14.61 2.65
N VAL A 135 -6.47 -13.92 2.71
CA VAL A 135 -5.18 -14.57 2.95
C VAL A 135 -5.15 -15.26 4.31
N ARG A 136 -5.69 -14.62 5.35
CA ARG A 136 -5.78 -15.17 6.69
C ARG A 136 -6.60 -16.48 6.71
N GLN A 137 -7.71 -16.51 6.00
CA GLN A 137 -8.57 -17.70 5.89
C GLN A 137 -7.84 -18.82 5.13
N GLU A 138 -7.29 -18.54 3.95
CA GLU A 138 -6.59 -19.52 3.12
C GLU A 138 -5.35 -20.11 3.81
N THR A 139 -4.66 -19.31 4.61
CA THR A 139 -3.48 -19.74 5.37
C THR A 139 -3.80 -20.22 6.79
N GLN A 140 -5.05 -20.13 7.25
CA GLN A 140 -5.46 -20.38 8.64
C GLN A 140 -4.64 -19.57 9.66
N ASN A 141 -4.25 -18.35 9.28
CA ASN A 141 -3.32 -17.54 10.06
C ASN A 141 -3.95 -17.05 11.37
N ILE A 142 -3.18 -17.20 12.46
CA ILE A 142 -3.65 -16.93 13.83
C ILE A 142 -3.67 -15.45 14.18
N TYR A 143 -2.93 -14.58 13.45
CA TYR A 143 -2.84 -13.16 13.77
C TYR A 143 -4.09 -12.41 13.28
N PRO A 144 -4.77 -11.63 14.15
CA PRO A 144 -5.92 -10.82 13.77
C PRO A 144 -5.53 -9.47 13.16
N TRP A 145 -4.26 -9.25 12.87
CA TRP A 145 -3.65 -8.01 12.38
C TRP A 145 -2.55 -8.32 11.36
N PHE A 146 -2.12 -7.31 10.64
CA PHE A 146 -1.03 -7.38 9.66
C PHE A 146 -0.04 -6.24 9.85
N TYR A 147 1.14 -6.36 9.29
CA TYR A 147 2.06 -5.25 9.05
C TYR A 147 1.80 -4.67 7.65
N LEU A 148 1.90 -3.35 7.53
CA LEU A 148 1.70 -2.65 6.26
C LEU A 148 2.96 -1.91 5.85
N SER A 149 3.42 -2.13 4.63
CA SER A 149 4.60 -1.48 4.08
C SER A 149 4.35 -0.91 2.70
N GLY A 150 4.99 0.22 2.39
CA GLY A 150 4.99 0.79 1.04
C GLY A 150 6.23 1.62 0.76
N HIS A 151 6.72 1.55 -0.48
CA HIS A 151 7.84 2.35 -0.96
C HIS A 151 7.42 3.20 -2.15
N SER A 152 7.91 4.43 -2.28
CA SER A 152 7.62 5.33 -3.40
C SER A 152 6.11 5.58 -3.57
N ALA A 153 5.49 5.21 -4.71
CA ALA A 153 4.05 5.29 -4.88
C ALA A 153 3.28 4.39 -3.88
N GLY A 154 3.86 3.27 -3.46
CA GLY A 154 3.30 2.45 -2.38
C GLY A 154 3.28 3.17 -1.03
N ALA A 155 4.28 3.97 -0.71
CA ALA A 155 4.27 4.83 0.47
C ALA A 155 3.20 5.94 0.35
N GLN A 156 2.97 6.44 -0.87
CA GLN A 156 1.87 7.37 -1.14
C GLN A 156 0.51 6.70 -0.94
N PHE A 157 0.36 5.44 -1.30
CA PHE A 157 -0.84 4.65 -1.01
C PHE A 157 -1.01 4.50 0.50
N VAL A 158 0.03 4.04 1.19
CA VAL A 158 -0.03 3.70 2.63
C VAL A 158 -0.43 4.90 3.48
N HIS A 159 0.20 6.09 3.31
CA HIS A 159 -0.16 7.22 4.17
C HIS A 159 -1.59 7.72 3.94
N ARG A 160 -2.08 7.68 2.68
CA ARG A 160 -3.47 8.02 2.40
C ARG A 160 -4.44 6.96 2.89
N PHE A 161 -4.10 5.67 2.72
CA PHE A 161 -4.87 4.58 3.30
C PHE A 161 -5.10 4.78 4.81
N LEU A 162 -4.08 5.20 5.54
CA LEU A 162 -4.24 5.49 6.97
C LEU A 162 -5.29 6.57 7.23
N TYR A 163 -5.32 7.64 6.43
CA TYR A 163 -6.31 8.71 6.59
C TYR A 163 -7.72 8.28 6.23
N PHE A 164 -7.90 7.55 5.13
CA PHE A 164 -9.21 7.16 4.62
C PHE A 164 -9.77 5.89 5.26
N VAL A 165 -8.93 5.08 5.89
CA VAL A 165 -9.30 3.85 6.61
C VAL A 165 -8.64 3.86 8.01
N PRO A 166 -8.99 4.82 8.89
CA PRO A 166 -8.28 5.03 10.16
C PRO A 166 -8.35 3.83 11.11
N ASN A 167 -9.46 3.08 11.10
CA ASN A 167 -9.69 1.92 11.95
C ASN A 167 -9.17 0.59 11.34
N ASN A 168 -8.18 0.67 10.45
CA ASN A 168 -7.56 -0.53 9.86
C ASN A 168 -6.80 -1.37 10.90
N ARG A 169 -6.61 -2.66 10.58
CA ARG A 169 -5.93 -3.64 11.44
C ARG A 169 -4.39 -3.68 11.27
N ALA A 170 -3.80 -2.72 10.59
CA ALA A 170 -2.36 -2.61 10.52
C ALA A 170 -1.79 -2.36 11.92
N HIS A 171 -1.02 -3.33 12.43
CA HIS A 171 -0.40 -3.29 13.76
C HIS A 171 0.82 -2.35 13.78
N ARG A 172 1.66 -2.43 12.75
CA ARG A 172 2.77 -1.50 12.49
C ARG A 172 2.78 -1.15 11.01
N VAL A 173 3.12 0.08 10.73
CA VAL A 173 3.13 0.61 9.38
C VAL A 173 4.50 1.21 9.06
N MET A 174 5.04 0.90 7.89
CA MET A 174 6.23 1.55 7.36
C MET A 174 5.91 2.17 6.00
N MET A 175 6.24 3.43 5.82
CA MET A 175 6.19 4.13 4.55
C MET A 175 7.53 4.75 4.24
N ALA A 176 8.04 4.49 3.04
CA ALA A 176 9.38 4.91 2.68
C ALA A 176 9.44 5.69 1.37
N ASN A 177 10.20 6.77 1.36
CA ASN A 177 10.60 7.50 0.17
C ASN A 177 9.43 7.88 -0.76
N ALA A 178 8.30 8.33 -0.21
CA ALA A 178 7.18 8.79 -1.03
C ALA A 178 7.59 9.98 -1.91
N GLY A 179 7.09 10.01 -3.14
CA GLY A 179 7.37 11.09 -4.08
C GLY A 179 6.82 12.45 -3.62
N TRP A 180 5.69 12.43 -2.93
CA TRP A 180 5.01 13.58 -2.32
C TRP A 180 3.90 13.08 -1.38
N TYR A 181 3.32 13.98 -0.59
CA TYR A 181 2.40 13.62 0.49
C TYR A 181 1.08 14.39 0.42
N THR A 182 0.02 13.78 0.95
CA THR A 182 -1.18 14.49 1.41
C THR A 182 -0.92 14.95 2.84
N LEU A 183 -0.88 16.25 3.05
CA LEU A 183 -0.66 16.83 4.38
C LEU A 183 -1.91 16.63 5.26
N PRO A 184 -1.76 16.51 6.59
CA PRO A 184 -2.89 16.39 7.50
C PRO A 184 -3.58 17.73 7.74
N GLU A 185 -3.98 18.40 6.66
CA GLU A 185 -4.54 19.75 6.63
C GLU A 185 -5.98 19.70 6.11
N LEU A 186 -6.94 19.95 6.99
CA LEU A 186 -8.38 19.92 6.68
C LEU A 186 -8.87 21.18 5.92
N LYS A 187 -7.95 22.11 5.57
CA LYS A 187 -8.25 23.34 4.82
C LYS A 187 -7.52 23.41 3.47
N THR A 188 -6.74 22.42 3.14
CA THR A 188 -6.02 22.28 1.86
C THR A 188 -6.69 21.18 1.05
N ASP A 189 -7.03 21.48 -0.21
CA ASP A 189 -7.71 20.54 -1.10
C ASP A 189 -6.96 19.22 -1.28
N PHE A 190 -7.70 18.13 -1.34
CA PHE A 190 -7.14 16.85 -1.78
C PHE A 190 -6.70 16.97 -3.27
N PRO A 191 -5.57 16.44 -3.70
CA PRO A 191 -4.80 15.41 -2.97
C PRO A 191 -3.62 15.96 -2.13
N PHE A 192 -3.42 17.27 -2.03
CA PHE A 192 -2.31 17.86 -1.27
C PHE A 192 -2.63 17.99 0.22
N GLY A 193 -3.90 18.12 0.58
CA GLY A 193 -4.45 18.11 1.93
C GLY A 193 -5.73 17.29 1.97
N LEU A 194 -6.58 17.53 2.97
CA LEU A 194 -7.76 16.72 3.28
C LEU A 194 -9.07 17.52 3.26
N ASP A 195 -9.04 18.78 2.76
CA ASP A 195 -10.26 19.58 2.63
C ASP A 195 -11.26 18.88 1.70
N ARG A 196 -12.54 19.04 2.03
CA ARG A 196 -13.63 18.41 1.33
C ARG A 196 -13.48 16.88 1.19
N SER A 197 -12.68 16.25 2.07
CA SER A 197 -12.59 14.80 2.18
C SER A 197 -13.51 14.28 3.28
N VAL A 198 -13.64 12.96 3.38
CA VAL A 198 -14.40 12.30 4.46
C VAL A 198 -13.61 12.24 5.78
N VAL A 199 -12.33 12.67 5.73
CA VAL A 199 -11.42 12.56 6.88
C VAL A 199 -11.70 13.66 7.88
N SER A 200 -11.88 13.29 9.13
CA SER A 200 -12.15 14.18 10.25
C SER A 200 -10.94 14.32 11.19
N GLU A 201 -11.01 15.28 12.13
CA GLU A 201 -10.03 15.38 13.22
C GLU A 201 -9.96 14.12 14.06
N THR A 202 -11.08 13.43 14.26
CA THR A 202 -11.13 12.16 15.01
C THR A 202 -10.33 11.07 14.27
N ASP A 203 -10.45 11.02 12.95
CA ASP A 203 -9.68 10.09 12.14
C ASP A 203 -8.18 10.38 12.22
N LEU A 204 -7.78 11.65 12.16
CA LEU A 204 -6.38 12.06 12.33
C LEU A 204 -5.83 11.66 13.71
N LYS A 205 -6.61 11.86 14.80
CA LYS A 205 -6.22 11.42 16.14
C LYS A 205 -5.99 9.91 16.20
N THR A 206 -6.87 9.13 15.58
CA THR A 206 -6.72 7.67 15.46
C THR A 206 -5.44 7.30 14.72
N VAL A 207 -5.18 7.95 13.59
CA VAL A 207 -4.00 7.69 12.73
C VAL A 207 -2.71 8.05 13.46
N PHE A 208 -2.64 9.19 14.16
CA PHE A 208 -1.43 9.60 14.88
C PHE A 208 -1.12 8.70 16.08
N SER A 209 -2.12 8.03 16.63
CA SER A 209 -1.93 7.05 17.71
C SER A 209 -1.40 5.69 17.24
N LYS A 210 -1.39 5.42 15.93
CA LYS A 210 -0.82 4.18 15.36
C LYS A 210 0.71 4.20 15.39
N GLU A 211 1.30 3.01 15.43
CA GLU A 211 2.73 2.83 15.36
C GLU A 211 3.21 2.87 13.90
N VAL A 212 3.77 4.01 13.49
CA VAL A 212 4.15 4.28 12.11
C VAL A 212 5.63 4.68 12.02
N PHE A 213 6.34 4.11 11.07
CA PHE A 213 7.71 4.45 10.72
C PHE A 213 7.75 5.14 9.36
N LEU A 214 8.15 6.41 9.34
CA LEU A 214 8.50 7.11 8.12
C LEU A 214 10.00 6.91 7.89
N VAL A 215 10.36 6.15 6.86
CA VAL A 215 11.74 5.80 6.54
C VAL A 215 12.19 6.59 5.32
N LEU A 216 13.29 7.31 5.43
CA LEU A 216 13.81 8.18 4.38
C LEU A 216 15.27 7.85 4.09
N GLY A 217 15.59 7.57 2.82
CA GLY A 217 16.96 7.51 2.34
C GLY A 217 17.54 8.92 2.20
N GLU A 218 18.65 9.21 2.88
CA GLU A 218 19.26 10.55 2.87
C GLU A 218 19.78 10.96 1.48
N SER A 219 20.14 9.97 0.66
CA SER A 219 20.59 10.16 -0.72
C SER A 219 19.45 10.13 -1.75
N ASP A 220 18.18 10.07 -1.34
CA ASP A 220 17.03 10.13 -2.25
C ASP A 220 16.71 11.57 -2.67
N THR A 221 17.70 12.21 -3.27
CA THR A 221 17.69 13.61 -3.71
C THR A 221 17.58 13.77 -5.23
N ASP A 222 17.54 12.66 -5.99
CA ASP A 222 17.39 12.69 -7.45
C ASP A 222 16.03 13.27 -7.88
N THR A 223 16.08 14.36 -8.63
CA THR A 223 14.92 15.04 -9.19
C THR A 223 14.78 14.83 -10.70
N THR A 224 15.65 14.03 -11.31
CA THR A 224 15.64 13.77 -12.77
C THR A 224 14.77 12.60 -13.17
N SER A 225 14.43 11.73 -12.22
CA SER A 225 13.57 10.57 -12.43
C SER A 225 12.22 10.97 -13.07
N ALA A 226 11.78 10.22 -14.10
CA ALA A 226 10.52 10.45 -14.80
C ALA A 226 9.29 10.38 -13.86
N ASN A 227 9.41 9.66 -12.75
CA ASN A 227 8.35 9.51 -11.75
C ASN A 227 8.40 10.60 -10.65
N PHE A 228 9.37 11.54 -10.71
CA PHE A 228 9.46 12.62 -9.74
C PHE A 228 8.53 13.78 -10.14
N GLN A 229 7.52 14.04 -9.34
CA GLN A 229 6.53 15.08 -9.59
C GLN A 229 7.12 16.48 -9.29
N LYS A 230 6.91 17.41 -10.22
CA LYS A 230 7.38 18.82 -10.15
C LYS A 230 6.18 19.75 -10.29
N GLY A 231 6.35 20.96 -9.80
CA GLY A 231 5.34 22.01 -9.87
C GLY A 231 5.15 22.73 -8.53
N PRO A 232 4.41 23.84 -8.49
CA PRO A 232 4.33 24.70 -7.31
C PRO A 232 3.89 23.95 -6.04
N GLU A 233 2.84 23.14 -6.11
CA GLU A 233 2.30 22.42 -4.94
C GLU A 233 3.26 21.33 -4.43
N TYR A 234 3.93 20.63 -5.34
CA TYR A 234 4.94 19.63 -4.96
C TYR A 234 6.18 20.29 -4.34
N ASN A 235 6.62 21.43 -4.91
CA ASN A 235 7.83 22.13 -4.45
C ASN A 235 7.64 22.81 -3.09
N LYS A 236 6.40 23.18 -2.71
CA LYS A 236 6.08 23.63 -1.34
C LYS A 236 6.40 22.57 -0.29
N GLN A 237 6.33 21.29 -0.66
CA GLN A 237 6.65 20.17 0.26
C GLN A 237 8.16 19.95 0.40
N GLY A 238 8.98 20.39 -0.55
CA GLY A 238 10.43 20.21 -0.61
C GLY A 238 10.90 19.97 -2.04
N LEU A 239 12.19 20.17 -2.28
CA LEU A 239 12.79 20.11 -3.62
C LEU A 239 13.14 18.69 -4.06
N ASN A 240 13.20 17.73 -3.13
CA ASN A 240 13.46 16.32 -3.37
C ASN A 240 12.65 15.44 -2.41
N ARG A 241 12.69 14.11 -2.59
CA ARG A 241 11.89 13.17 -1.78
C ARG A 241 12.28 13.16 -0.31
N TYR A 242 13.57 13.31 -0.02
CA TYR A 242 14.06 13.35 1.36
C TYR A 242 13.51 14.55 2.12
N GLU A 243 13.64 15.76 1.53
CA GLU A 243 13.08 16.99 2.10
C GLU A 243 11.57 16.92 2.29
N ARG A 244 10.84 16.40 1.29
CA ARG A 244 9.38 16.24 1.35
C ARG A 244 8.98 15.33 2.51
N GLY A 245 9.69 14.23 2.72
CA GLY A 245 9.44 13.33 3.84
C GLY A 245 9.67 13.99 5.19
N GLN A 246 10.77 14.72 5.34
CA GLN A 246 11.05 15.49 6.57
C GLN A 246 9.98 16.56 6.86
N ASN A 247 9.56 17.30 5.82
CA ASN A 247 8.54 18.32 5.96
C ASN A 247 7.18 17.71 6.30
N TYR A 248 6.84 16.57 5.69
CA TYR A 248 5.64 15.81 6.01
C TYR A 248 5.63 15.35 7.48
N PHE A 249 6.74 14.77 7.96
CA PHE A 249 6.83 14.35 9.37
C PHE A 249 6.63 15.54 10.33
N ARG A 250 7.26 16.70 10.03
CA ARG A 250 7.07 17.93 10.82
C ARG A 250 5.63 18.42 10.79
N ALA A 251 4.95 18.34 9.63
CA ALA A 251 3.54 18.70 9.52
C ALA A 251 2.65 17.79 10.36
N CYS A 252 2.88 16.46 10.33
CA CYS A 252 2.16 15.49 11.14
C CYS A 252 2.38 15.70 12.65
N THR A 253 3.63 16.02 13.05
CA THR A 253 3.95 16.31 14.46
C THR A 253 3.20 17.55 14.95
N ARG A 254 3.16 18.62 14.15
CA ARG A 254 2.38 19.85 14.49
C ARG A 254 0.89 19.55 14.58
N ALA A 255 0.33 18.88 13.57
CA ALA A 255 -1.10 18.54 13.56
C ALA A 255 -1.50 17.69 14.77
N ALA A 256 -0.67 16.73 15.18
CA ALA A 256 -0.93 15.92 16.38
C ALA A 256 -0.91 16.78 17.66
N ALA A 257 0.01 17.73 17.77
CA ALA A 257 0.09 18.67 18.89
C ALA A 257 -1.15 19.59 18.95
N ASP A 258 -1.55 20.15 17.80
CA ASP A 258 -2.75 21.01 17.70
C ASP A 258 -4.03 20.26 18.07
N LEU A 259 -4.12 19.00 17.67
CA LEU A 259 -5.24 18.10 18.01
C LEU A 259 -5.16 17.52 19.43
N LYS A 260 -4.09 17.82 20.18
CA LYS A 260 -3.81 17.31 21.52
C LYS A 260 -3.93 15.79 21.62
N THR A 261 -3.30 15.10 20.67
CA THR A 261 -3.32 13.63 20.58
C THR A 261 -1.89 13.05 20.67
N PRO A 262 -1.72 11.83 21.21
CA PRO A 262 -0.42 11.15 21.15
C PRO A 262 0.07 11.01 19.72
N PHE A 263 1.37 11.24 19.51
CA PHE A 263 2.03 11.03 18.22
C PHE A 263 3.02 9.89 18.32
N ARG A 264 2.68 8.72 17.78
CA ARG A 264 3.48 7.50 17.90
C ARG A 264 4.30 7.18 16.63
N TRP A 265 4.38 8.15 15.73
CA TRP A 265 5.17 8.02 14.52
C TRP A 265 6.66 8.25 14.80
N LYS A 266 7.52 7.56 14.06
CA LYS A 266 8.98 7.69 14.15
C LYS A 266 9.54 8.00 12.78
N LEU A 267 10.46 9.00 12.72
CA LEU A 267 11.24 9.29 11.53
C LEU A 267 12.57 8.54 11.63
N ILE A 268 12.87 7.77 10.59
CA ILE A 268 14.12 7.02 10.45
C ILE A 268 14.83 7.51 9.20
N SER A 269 15.99 8.12 9.36
CA SER A 269 16.86 8.47 8.23
C SER A 269 17.89 7.37 8.01
N MET A 270 18.12 7.01 6.76
CA MET A 270 19.06 5.96 6.33
C MET A 270 20.24 6.61 5.59
N PRO A 271 21.40 6.79 6.26
CA PRO A 271 22.57 7.40 5.64
C PRO A 271 23.04 6.65 4.40
N GLY A 272 23.34 7.39 3.31
CA GLY A 272 23.84 6.83 2.06
C GLY A 272 22.82 6.06 1.21
N VAL A 273 21.61 5.88 1.68
CA VAL A 273 20.55 5.17 0.94
C VAL A 273 19.83 6.14 0.01
N ALA A 274 19.72 5.77 -1.27
CA ALA A 274 18.94 6.47 -2.27
C ALA A 274 17.52 5.90 -2.39
N HIS A 275 16.87 6.04 -3.55
CA HIS A 275 15.50 5.54 -3.81
C HIS A 275 15.45 4.01 -3.97
N SER A 276 15.73 3.26 -2.92
CA SER A 276 15.89 1.80 -2.97
C SER A 276 14.80 1.06 -2.18
N ASN A 277 13.97 0.29 -2.91
CA ASN A 277 13.02 -0.62 -2.27
C ASN A 277 13.72 -1.72 -1.45
N ALA A 278 14.83 -2.27 -1.94
CA ALA A 278 15.50 -3.37 -1.26
C ALA A 278 16.06 -2.93 0.12
N GLU A 279 16.66 -1.74 0.21
CA GLU A 279 17.19 -1.23 1.48
C GLU A 279 16.05 -0.88 2.46
N THR A 280 14.96 -0.30 1.95
CA THR A 280 13.80 0.00 2.80
C THR A 280 13.04 -1.25 3.24
N ALA A 281 13.03 -2.33 2.44
CA ALA A 281 12.49 -3.63 2.84
C ALA A 281 13.27 -4.23 4.02
N LYS A 282 14.61 -4.17 4.00
CA LYS A 282 15.46 -4.61 5.12
C LYS A 282 15.14 -3.83 6.40
N ALA A 283 15.03 -2.51 6.27
CA ALA A 283 14.64 -1.65 7.40
C ALA A 283 13.26 -2.02 7.95
N ALA A 284 12.27 -2.24 7.08
CA ALA A 284 10.92 -2.66 7.49
C ALA A 284 10.95 -3.97 8.29
N GLY A 285 11.68 -4.98 7.81
CA GLY A 285 11.80 -6.26 8.50
C GLY A 285 12.31 -6.11 9.93
N ALA A 286 13.35 -5.30 10.13
CA ALA A 286 13.89 -5.02 11.45
C ALA A 286 12.91 -4.23 12.34
N LEU A 287 12.29 -3.16 11.79
CA LEU A 287 11.36 -2.29 12.52
C LEU A 287 10.10 -3.03 12.98
N PHE A 288 9.58 -3.95 12.17
CA PHE A 288 8.42 -4.76 12.54
C PHE A 288 8.72 -5.78 13.65
N LYS A 289 9.98 -6.20 13.80
CA LYS A 289 10.40 -7.13 14.84
C LYS A 289 10.83 -6.44 16.16
N MET A 290 11.08 -5.12 16.14
CA MET A 290 11.56 -4.40 17.32
C MET A 290 10.55 -4.48 18.47
N ASN A 291 11.02 -4.86 19.66
CA ASN A 291 10.27 -4.68 20.90
C ASN A 291 10.38 -3.21 21.29
N LEU A 292 9.37 -2.42 20.93
CA LEU A 292 9.25 -1.04 21.41
C LEU A 292 8.72 -1.10 22.86
N ARG A 293 9.60 -0.86 23.82
CA ARG A 293 9.25 -0.65 25.24
C ARG A 293 8.67 0.74 25.43
#